data_606d9563e5b6d1e1d286fe411fe43157
#
_entry.id   606d9563e5b6d1e1d286fe411fe43157
#
_cell.length_a   1.000
_cell.length_b   1.000
_cell.length_c   1.000
_cell.angle_alpha   90.00
_cell.angle_beta   90.00
_cell.angle_gamma   90.00
#
_symmetry.space_group_name_H-M   'P 1'
#
loop_
_entity.id
_entity.type
_entity.pdbx_description
1 polymer ?
#
loop_
_entity_poly.entity_id
_entity_poly.type
_entity_poly.pdbx_seq_one_letter_code
_entity_poly.pdbx_strand_id
1 'polypeptide(L)'
;DVEDFIKVKREDGRLRQFNLSLLITDEFIEAVKADDDWPLVFPLDPSLPESKEIDLEDSNKVIWKDWVKKEGYLTNEEGQVACKVYKTIPARKLWDLIMASTYDYAEPGFILIDKVNEMNNNWFDENIRATNPCGEQPLPEYGSCLLGSVNLTKFVKNPFSDEAQFDWETFREVVKVFTRMLDNVVEINGLPIDQQRDEIYRKRRHGMGFLGLGSTMTMLTMKYGSDESLEFTEKVSRELAVTGWRASLDLSNEKGPAPILKEDFDVTHEMLRKRPEMLDDGYS
;
A
#
# COMPACT_ATOMS: atom_id res chain seq x y z
N ASP A 1 17.52 11.40 12.12
CA ASP A 1 16.21 11.25 12.80
C ASP A 1 15.64 9.83 12.71
N VAL A 2 16.01 9.03 11.66
CA VAL A 2 15.45 7.68 11.50
C VAL A 2 15.77 6.75 12.67
N GLU A 3 16.99 6.82 13.22
CA GLU A 3 17.37 6.01 14.39
C GLU A 3 16.54 6.38 15.63
N ASP A 4 16.23 7.67 15.81
CA ASP A 4 15.39 8.16 16.92
C ASP A 4 13.92 7.76 16.68
N PHE A 5 13.45 7.86 15.44
CA PHE A 5 12.11 7.41 15.06
C PHE A 5 11.90 5.92 15.34
N ILE A 6 12.87 5.07 15.00
CA ILE A 6 12.81 3.63 15.26
C ILE A 6 12.69 3.33 16.77
N LYS A 7 13.35 4.14 17.60
CA LYS A 7 13.41 3.95 19.07
C LYS A 7 12.29 4.66 19.83
N VAL A 8 11.52 5.54 19.18
CA VAL A 8 10.63 6.48 19.85
C VAL A 8 9.59 5.83 20.77
N LYS A 9 9.13 4.63 20.46
CA LYS A 9 8.17 3.87 21.30
C LYS A 9 8.81 3.28 22.58
N ARG A 10 10.14 3.27 22.67
CA ARG A 10 10.86 2.85 23.89
C ARG A 10 10.76 3.90 25.00
N GLU A 11 10.48 5.15 24.62
CA GLU A 11 10.30 6.26 25.58
C GLU A 11 8.82 6.40 25.95
N ASP A 12 8.55 6.51 27.24
CA ASP A 12 7.18 6.68 27.74
C ASP A 12 6.54 7.99 27.24
N GLY A 13 5.32 7.86 26.71
CA GLY A 13 4.50 9.00 26.28
C GLY A 13 4.81 9.57 24.90
N ARG A 14 5.86 9.12 24.20
CA ARG A 14 6.18 9.61 22.85
C ARG A 14 5.49 8.79 21.75
N LEU A 15 4.76 9.47 20.89
CA LEU A 15 4.07 8.93 19.70
C LEU A 15 3.25 7.65 19.93
N ARG A 16 2.80 7.39 21.17
CA ARG A 16 2.06 6.16 21.51
C ARG A 16 0.70 6.04 20.81
N GLN A 17 0.13 7.18 20.42
CA GLN A 17 -1.17 7.24 19.71
C GLN A 17 -1.04 7.04 18.20
N PHE A 18 0.18 6.93 17.67
CA PHE A 18 0.43 6.74 16.26
C PHE A 18 0.96 5.35 15.99
N ASN A 19 0.49 4.71 14.94
CA ASN A 19 1.12 3.54 14.38
C ASN A 19 2.28 3.99 13.48
N LEU A 20 3.44 3.40 13.68
CA LEU A 20 4.67 3.81 13.01
C LEU A 20 5.11 2.74 12.03
N SER A 21 5.48 3.16 10.81
CA SER A 21 6.06 2.27 9.80
C SER A 21 7.20 2.97 9.07
N LEU A 22 8.15 2.17 8.60
CA LEU A 22 9.25 2.60 7.75
C LEU A 22 8.99 2.13 6.32
N LEU A 23 9.25 3.00 5.35
CA LEU A 23 9.28 2.63 3.95
C LEU A 23 10.66 2.08 3.62
N ILE A 24 10.72 0.79 3.33
CA ILE A 24 11.95 0.07 3.00
C ILE A 24 12.05 -0.06 1.49
N THR A 25 13.15 0.45 0.93
CA THR A 25 13.44 0.37 -0.50
C THR A 25 14.24 -0.89 -0.84
N ASP A 26 14.14 -1.34 -2.08
CA ASP A 26 14.96 -2.45 -2.59
C ASP A 26 16.45 -2.12 -2.49
N GLU A 27 16.85 -0.85 -2.78
CA GLU A 27 18.22 -0.35 -2.63
C GLU A 27 18.76 -0.56 -1.20
N PHE A 28 17.93 -0.25 -0.17
CA PHE A 28 18.33 -0.48 1.22
C PHE A 28 18.49 -1.96 1.52
N ILE A 29 17.59 -2.81 1.04
CA ILE A 29 17.69 -4.27 1.23
C ILE A 29 18.95 -4.84 0.58
N GLU A 30 19.32 -4.38 -0.61
CA GLU A 30 20.56 -4.81 -1.26
C GLU A 30 21.80 -4.34 -0.47
N ALA A 31 21.81 -3.12 0.05
CA ALA A 31 22.88 -2.64 0.95
C ALA A 31 22.98 -3.50 2.24
N VAL A 32 21.84 -3.91 2.79
CA VAL A 32 21.82 -4.83 3.95
C VAL A 32 22.40 -6.19 3.61
N LYS A 33 22.09 -6.76 2.43
CA LYS A 33 22.62 -8.06 1.98
C LYS A 33 24.11 -8.00 1.70
N ALA A 34 24.57 -6.89 1.11
CA ALA A 34 25.97 -6.69 0.76
C ALA A 34 26.84 -6.29 1.97
N ASP A 35 26.23 -6.00 3.12
CA ASP A 35 26.88 -5.45 4.33
C ASP A 35 27.57 -4.11 4.06
N ASP A 36 26.95 -3.29 3.19
CA ASP A 36 27.44 -1.98 2.77
C ASP A 36 27.03 -0.87 3.75
N ASP A 37 27.69 0.29 3.59
CA ASP A 37 27.31 1.51 4.27
C ASP A 37 26.06 2.14 3.64
N TRP A 38 25.19 2.70 4.48
CA TRP A 38 23.96 3.37 4.09
C TRP A 38 23.98 4.86 4.45
N PRO A 39 23.93 5.77 3.48
CA PRO A 39 23.87 7.20 3.75
C PRO A 39 22.46 7.62 4.14
N LEU A 40 22.34 8.34 5.23
CA LEU A 40 21.11 9.01 5.64
C LEU A 40 21.07 10.39 5.00
N VAL A 41 20.16 10.57 4.06
CA VAL A 41 20.10 11.74 3.20
C VAL A 41 18.75 12.45 3.28
N PHE A 42 18.75 13.75 2.94
CA PHE A 42 17.54 14.53 2.73
C PHE A 42 17.75 15.56 1.63
N PRO A 43 16.70 15.86 0.82
CA PRO A 43 16.79 16.84 -0.27
C PRO A 43 17.26 18.22 0.17
N LEU A 44 18.09 18.86 -0.65
CA LEU A 44 18.53 20.21 -0.46
C LEU A 44 17.47 21.22 -0.93
N ASP A 45 16.99 22.02 0.01
CA ASP A 45 16.12 23.17 -0.28
C ASP A 45 17.00 24.37 -0.68
N PRO A 46 16.92 24.86 -1.93
CA PRO A 46 17.75 25.97 -2.43
C PRO A 46 17.51 27.30 -1.69
N SER A 47 16.42 27.42 -0.95
CA SER A 47 16.12 28.60 -0.14
C SER A 47 16.93 28.68 1.15
N LEU A 48 17.50 27.55 1.61
CA LEU A 48 18.27 27.48 2.83
C LEU A 48 19.73 27.93 2.61
N PRO A 49 20.34 28.68 3.56
CA PRO A 49 21.72 29.14 3.46
C PRO A 49 22.73 28.01 3.23
N GLU A 50 22.55 26.86 3.90
CA GLU A 50 23.43 25.70 3.80
C GLU A 50 23.50 25.10 2.39
N SER A 51 22.44 25.23 1.59
CA SER A 51 22.42 24.74 0.21
C SER A 51 23.27 25.56 -0.73
N LYS A 52 23.62 26.79 -0.38
CA LYS A 52 24.49 27.68 -1.15
C LYS A 52 25.97 27.47 -0.86
N GLU A 53 26.28 26.88 0.27
CA GLU A 53 27.65 26.69 0.76
C GLU A 53 28.16 25.26 0.53
N ILE A 54 27.25 24.32 0.20
CA ILE A 54 27.62 22.93 0.02
C ILE A 54 28.19 22.69 -1.39
N ASP A 55 29.28 21.96 -1.47
CA ASP A 55 29.85 21.50 -2.74
C ASP A 55 29.01 20.33 -3.28
N LEU A 56 28.31 20.56 -4.38
CA LEU A 56 27.44 19.58 -5.04
C LEU A 56 28.22 18.45 -5.75
N GLU A 57 29.51 18.62 -5.97
CA GLU A 57 30.38 17.60 -6.58
C GLU A 57 31.02 16.68 -5.55
N ASP A 58 30.99 17.05 -4.27
CA ASP A 58 31.51 16.22 -3.18
C ASP A 58 30.52 15.08 -2.84
N SER A 59 30.80 13.89 -3.36
CA SER A 59 29.96 12.69 -3.15
C SER A 59 29.87 12.23 -1.69
N ASN A 60 30.74 12.72 -0.81
CA ASN A 60 30.62 12.47 0.63
C ASN A 60 29.59 13.38 1.31
N LYS A 61 29.24 14.49 0.66
CA LYS A 61 28.30 15.48 1.20
C LYS A 61 26.97 15.50 0.50
N VAL A 62 26.95 15.17 -0.81
CA VAL A 62 25.76 15.22 -1.65
C VAL A 62 25.68 13.96 -2.51
N ILE A 63 24.48 13.37 -2.53
CA ILE A 63 24.15 12.24 -3.42
C ILE A 63 22.96 12.66 -4.26
N TRP A 64 23.03 12.41 -5.55
CA TRP A 64 21.93 12.61 -6.48
C TRP A 64 21.02 11.38 -6.47
N LYS A 65 19.71 11.58 -6.16
CA LYS A 65 18.75 10.50 -6.10
C LYS A 65 17.48 10.82 -6.88
N ASP A 66 16.86 9.79 -7.40
CA ASP A 66 15.47 9.91 -7.89
C ASP A 66 14.56 10.10 -6.68
N TRP A 67 14.03 11.32 -6.55
CA TRP A 67 13.16 11.70 -5.45
C TRP A 67 11.77 11.98 -5.97
N VAL A 68 10.77 11.45 -5.30
CA VAL A 68 9.39 11.47 -5.82
C VAL A 68 8.84 12.90 -5.96
N LYS A 69 9.12 13.78 -4.98
CA LYS A 69 8.77 15.20 -5.06
C LYS A 69 10.01 16.00 -5.44
N LYS A 70 10.03 16.56 -6.63
CA LYS A 70 11.16 17.34 -7.17
C LYS A 70 10.97 18.84 -7.01
N GLU A 71 9.70 19.28 -6.92
CA GLU A 71 9.36 20.69 -6.77
C GLU A 71 9.91 21.29 -5.48
N GLY A 72 10.61 22.41 -5.61
CA GLY A 72 11.24 23.11 -4.50
C GLY A 72 12.63 22.62 -4.11
N TYR A 73 13.18 21.62 -4.79
CA TYR A 73 14.53 21.08 -4.53
C TYR A 73 15.48 21.31 -5.71
N LEU A 74 16.79 21.23 -5.43
CA LEU A 74 17.81 21.30 -6.48
C LEU A 74 17.80 20.01 -7.32
N THR A 75 17.65 20.17 -8.64
CA THR A 75 17.64 19.05 -9.59
C THR A 75 18.75 19.19 -10.63
N ASN A 76 19.33 18.07 -11.08
CA ASN A 76 20.25 18.00 -12.20
C ASN A 76 19.52 17.85 -13.55
N GLU A 77 20.28 17.79 -14.64
CA GLU A 77 19.75 17.62 -16.00
C GLU A 77 19.05 16.28 -16.21
N GLU A 78 19.40 15.26 -15.40
CA GLU A 78 18.79 13.94 -15.41
C GLU A 78 17.50 13.87 -14.56
N GLY A 79 17.12 14.98 -13.92
CA GLY A 79 15.93 15.09 -13.09
C GLY A 79 16.08 14.43 -11.72
N GLN A 80 17.30 14.15 -11.26
CA GLN A 80 17.58 13.68 -9.91
C GLN A 80 17.67 14.87 -8.95
N VAL A 81 17.32 14.64 -7.68
CA VAL A 81 17.37 15.63 -6.61
C VAL A 81 18.69 15.53 -5.85
N ALA A 82 19.32 16.66 -5.60
CA ALA A 82 20.50 16.76 -4.74
C ALA A 82 20.10 16.50 -3.29
N CYS A 83 20.63 15.46 -2.67
CA CYS A 83 20.38 15.08 -1.30
C CYS A 83 21.65 15.22 -0.45
N LYS A 84 21.58 16.03 0.62
CA LYS A 84 22.66 16.17 1.58
C LYS A 84 22.83 14.91 2.42
N VAL A 85 24.04 14.43 2.55
CA VAL A 85 24.40 13.33 3.46
C VAL A 85 24.59 13.87 4.86
N TYR A 86 23.73 13.47 5.77
CA TYR A 86 23.80 13.86 7.17
C TYR A 86 24.64 12.89 8.02
N LYS A 87 24.60 11.62 7.66
CA LYS A 87 25.30 10.56 8.37
C LYS A 87 25.37 9.32 7.48
N THR A 88 26.45 8.57 7.62
CA THR A 88 26.60 7.25 7.00
C THR A 88 26.69 6.20 8.11
N ILE A 89 25.94 5.12 7.97
CA ILE A 89 25.90 4.02 8.94
C ILE A 89 25.89 2.67 8.21
N PRO A 90 26.42 1.59 8.78
CA PRO A 90 26.27 0.26 8.20
C PRO A 90 24.78 -0.10 8.04
N ALA A 91 24.37 -0.49 6.83
CA ALA A 91 22.98 -0.84 6.53
C ALA A 91 22.47 -1.97 7.45
N ARG A 92 23.31 -2.98 7.67
CA ARG A 92 23.01 -4.10 8.58
C ARG A 92 22.71 -3.63 10.00
N LYS A 93 23.46 -2.66 10.52
CA LYS A 93 23.23 -2.11 11.86
C LYS A 93 21.87 -1.41 11.97
N LEU A 94 21.47 -0.66 10.91
CA LEU A 94 20.14 -0.03 10.88
C LEU A 94 19.04 -1.08 10.82
N TRP A 95 19.21 -2.11 9.98
CA TRP A 95 18.28 -3.24 9.89
C TRP A 95 18.11 -3.96 11.24
N ASP A 96 19.20 -4.30 11.90
CA ASP A 96 19.16 -4.96 13.23
C ASP A 96 18.44 -4.11 14.27
N LEU A 97 18.62 -2.77 14.22
CA LEU A 97 17.92 -1.85 15.10
C LEU A 97 16.40 -1.85 14.82
N ILE A 98 15.99 -1.89 13.55
CA ILE A 98 14.57 -2.00 13.16
C ILE A 98 14.00 -3.31 13.70
N MET A 99 14.66 -4.43 13.43
CA MET A 99 14.19 -5.77 13.83
C MET A 99 14.09 -5.90 15.36
N ALA A 100 15.08 -5.39 16.10
CA ALA A 100 15.03 -5.41 17.56
C ALA A 100 13.88 -4.56 18.12
N SER A 101 13.64 -3.38 17.54
CA SER A 101 12.52 -2.52 17.97
C SER A 101 11.16 -3.15 17.65
N THR A 102 11.00 -3.70 16.46
CA THR A 102 9.78 -4.38 16.05
C THR A 102 9.49 -5.62 16.90
N TYR A 103 10.52 -6.38 17.24
CA TYR A 103 10.39 -7.54 18.12
C TYR A 103 9.95 -7.15 19.55
N ASP A 104 10.57 -6.11 20.13
CA ASP A 104 10.32 -5.69 21.51
C ASP A 104 8.97 -4.96 21.68
N TYR A 105 8.56 -4.15 20.69
CA TYR A 105 7.44 -3.20 20.79
C TYR A 105 6.37 -3.38 19.73
N ALA A 106 6.50 -4.35 18.84
CA ALA A 106 5.65 -4.54 17.63
C ALA A 106 5.66 -3.33 16.66
N GLU A 107 6.56 -2.36 16.88
CA GLU A 107 6.73 -1.15 16.07
C GLU A 107 8.20 -0.70 16.06
N PRO A 108 8.64 -0.03 14.97
CA PRO A 108 7.88 0.29 13.76
C PRO A 108 7.58 -0.96 12.92
N GLY A 109 6.46 -0.91 12.19
CA GLY A 109 6.24 -1.80 11.07
C GLY A 109 7.18 -1.45 9.91
N PHE A 110 7.27 -2.30 8.88
CA PHE A 110 8.00 -1.97 7.66
C PHE A 110 7.17 -2.29 6.41
N ILE A 111 7.28 -1.42 5.44
CA ILE A 111 6.56 -1.51 4.17
C ILE A 111 7.60 -1.61 3.06
N LEU A 112 7.57 -2.67 2.26
CA LEU A 112 8.43 -2.84 1.09
C LEU A 112 7.89 -1.96 -0.05
N ILE A 113 8.21 -0.67 0.02
CA ILE A 113 7.52 0.36 -0.76
C ILE A 113 7.70 0.20 -2.28
N ASP A 114 8.86 -0.28 -2.73
CA ASP A 114 9.10 -0.49 -4.15
C ASP A 114 8.24 -1.65 -4.67
N LYS A 115 8.08 -2.73 -3.89
CA LYS A 115 7.20 -3.85 -4.22
C LYS A 115 5.72 -3.44 -4.22
N VAL A 116 5.33 -2.57 -3.29
CA VAL A 116 3.96 -2.01 -3.27
C VAL A 116 3.69 -1.21 -4.54
N ASN A 117 4.61 -0.33 -4.96
CA ASN A 117 4.46 0.45 -6.17
C ASN A 117 4.56 -0.41 -7.45
N GLU A 118 5.40 -1.44 -7.46
CA GLU A 118 5.47 -2.42 -8.54
C GLU A 118 4.10 -3.11 -8.79
N MET A 119 3.36 -3.41 -7.72
CA MET A 119 2.05 -4.06 -7.79
C MET A 119 0.86 -3.09 -7.86
N ASN A 120 1.10 -1.78 -7.84
CA ASN A 120 0.04 -0.79 -7.90
C ASN A 120 -0.64 -0.76 -9.28
N ASN A 121 -1.95 -1.01 -9.33
CA ASN A 121 -2.72 -0.96 -10.58
C ASN A 121 -2.90 0.46 -11.14
N ASN A 122 -2.79 1.49 -10.30
CA ASN A 122 -2.87 2.89 -10.72
C ASN A 122 -1.47 3.52 -10.89
N TRP A 123 -0.48 2.72 -11.26
CA TRP A 123 0.92 3.11 -11.45
C TRP A 123 1.12 4.29 -12.41
N PHE A 124 0.19 4.48 -13.35
CA PHE A 124 0.22 5.55 -14.35
C PHE A 124 -0.15 6.94 -13.79
N ASP A 125 -0.78 7.00 -12.63
CA ASP A 125 -1.27 8.24 -12.01
C ASP A 125 -0.63 8.52 -10.65
N GLU A 126 -0.31 7.50 -9.89
CA GLU A 126 0.06 7.66 -8.49
C GLU A 126 1.34 6.94 -8.09
N ASN A 127 1.95 7.45 -7.04
CA ASN A 127 3.03 6.78 -6.32
C ASN A 127 2.60 6.63 -4.85
N ILE A 128 2.57 5.40 -4.36
CA ILE A 128 2.19 5.10 -3.00
C ILE A 128 3.36 5.43 -2.06
N ARG A 129 3.07 6.17 -0.98
CA ARG A 129 4.06 6.66 -0.02
C ARG A 129 3.66 6.44 1.43
N ALA A 130 2.49 5.92 1.68
CA ALA A 130 1.97 5.70 3.02
C ALA A 130 1.02 4.52 3.02
N THR A 131 0.57 4.17 4.21
CA THR A 131 -0.52 3.24 4.43
C THR A 131 -1.52 3.84 5.42
N ASN A 132 -2.67 3.20 5.57
CA ASN A 132 -3.52 3.42 6.74
C ASN A 132 -2.80 2.97 8.02
N PRO A 133 -3.33 3.27 9.22
CA PRO A 133 -2.63 2.99 10.48
C PRO A 133 -2.19 1.54 10.69
N CYS A 134 -2.98 0.56 10.25
CA CYS A 134 -2.65 -0.86 10.43
C CYS A 134 -1.77 -1.45 9.31
N GLY A 135 -1.55 -0.70 8.21
CA GLY A 135 -0.62 -1.08 7.13
C GLY A 135 -1.21 -1.94 6.02
N GLU A 136 -2.50 -2.33 6.12
CA GLU A 136 -3.15 -3.18 5.12
C GLU A 136 -3.60 -2.46 3.85
N GLN A 137 -3.63 -1.12 3.86
CA GLN A 137 -4.05 -0.31 2.71
C GLN A 137 -2.95 0.66 2.29
N PRO A 138 -2.09 0.28 1.33
CA PRO A 138 -1.18 1.22 0.69
C PRO A 138 -1.95 2.30 -0.07
N LEU A 139 -1.66 3.57 0.22
CA LEU A 139 -2.42 4.71 -0.29
C LEU A 139 -1.49 5.82 -0.80
N PRO A 140 -1.92 6.54 -1.86
CA PRO A 140 -1.28 7.79 -2.29
C PRO A 140 -1.60 8.94 -1.31
N GLU A 141 -1.05 10.11 -1.60
CA GLU A 141 -1.40 11.34 -0.87
C GLU A 141 -2.92 11.58 -0.93
N TYR A 142 -3.50 11.97 0.20
CA TYR A 142 -4.95 12.16 0.38
C TYR A 142 -5.82 10.94 0.11
N GLY A 143 -5.20 9.78 -0.16
CA GLY A 143 -5.89 8.54 -0.42
C GLY A 143 -6.73 8.09 0.76
N SER A 144 -7.91 7.57 0.47
CA SER A 144 -8.79 6.93 1.45
C SER A 144 -9.34 5.65 0.87
N CYS A 145 -9.60 4.68 1.73
CA CYS A 145 -10.24 3.44 1.34
C CYS A 145 -11.47 3.20 2.20
N LEU A 146 -12.58 2.91 1.53
CA LEU A 146 -13.82 2.50 2.18
C LEU A 146 -13.74 1.00 2.44
N LEU A 147 -13.76 0.61 3.70
CA LEU A 147 -13.59 -0.78 4.12
C LEU A 147 -14.90 -1.42 4.53
N GLY A 148 -15.05 -2.69 4.19
CA GLY A 148 -16.11 -3.51 4.69
C GLY A 148 -15.80 -4.99 4.57
N SER A 149 -16.39 -5.81 5.46
CA SER A 149 -16.14 -7.25 5.50
C SER A 149 -17.43 -8.05 5.55
N VAL A 150 -17.51 -9.08 4.72
CA VAL A 150 -18.62 -10.02 4.67
C VAL A 150 -18.42 -11.09 5.75
N ASN A 151 -19.42 -11.29 6.60
CA ASN A 151 -19.37 -12.31 7.64
C ASN A 151 -19.69 -13.69 7.07
N LEU A 152 -18.68 -14.51 6.88
CA LEU A 152 -18.78 -15.83 6.25
C LEU A 152 -19.68 -16.80 7.05
N THR A 153 -19.77 -16.67 8.38
CA THR A 153 -20.58 -17.55 9.22
C THR A 153 -22.06 -17.53 8.87
N LYS A 154 -22.52 -16.47 8.21
CA LYS A 154 -23.94 -16.30 7.83
C LYS A 154 -24.36 -17.14 6.61
N PHE A 155 -23.40 -17.75 5.94
CA PHE A 155 -23.65 -18.57 4.75
C PHE A 155 -23.51 -20.07 5.01
N VAL A 156 -23.33 -20.49 6.27
CA VAL A 156 -23.30 -21.91 6.62
C VAL A 156 -24.69 -22.42 6.87
N LYS A 157 -25.11 -23.42 6.10
CA LYS A 157 -26.31 -24.21 6.30
C LYS A 157 -26.00 -25.46 7.11
N ASN A 158 -26.91 -25.90 7.96
CA ASN A 158 -26.78 -27.10 8.82
C ASN A 158 -25.44 -27.14 9.59
N PRO A 159 -25.06 -26.05 10.32
CA PRO A 159 -23.76 -25.98 10.97
C PRO A 159 -23.55 -27.11 11.99
N PHE A 160 -22.30 -27.54 12.17
CA PHE A 160 -21.92 -28.59 13.14
C PHE A 160 -22.52 -29.97 12.88
N SER A 161 -22.85 -30.30 11.64
CA SER A 161 -23.42 -31.58 11.24
C SER A 161 -22.69 -32.13 9.99
N ASP A 162 -22.92 -33.41 9.70
CA ASP A 162 -22.39 -34.04 8.49
C ASP A 162 -23.00 -33.45 7.20
N GLU A 163 -24.11 -32.71 7.31
CA GLU A 163 -24.79 -32.04 6.20
C GLU A 163 -24.37 -30.54 6.10
N ALA A 164 -23.36 -30.11 6.88
CA ALA A 164 -22.91 -28.74 6.88
C ALA A 164 -22.38 -28.35 5.50
N GLN A 165 -22.86 -27.24 4.98
CA GLN A 165 -22.46 -26.76 3.66
C GLN A 165 -22.45 -25.22 3.60
N PHE A 166 -21.61 -24.67 2.72
CA PHE A 166 -21.54 -23.23 2.48
C PHE A 166 -22.45 -22.81 1.33
N ASP A 167 -23.30 -21.81 1.56
CA ASP A 167 -24.22 -21.26 0.56
C ASP A 167 -23.53 -20.26 -0.36
N TRP A 168 -22.92 -20.76 -1.40
CA TRP A 168 -22.18 -19.97 -2.40
C TRP A 168 -23.08 -19.02 -3.19
N GLU A 169 -24.34 -19.37 -3.42
CA GLU A 169 -25.28 -18.53 -4.16
C GLU A 169 -25.60 -17.25 -3.39
N THR A 170 -26.08 -17.41 -2.15
CA THR A 170 -26.37 -16.27 -1.27
C THR A 170 -25.11 -15.44 -1.00
N PHE A 171 -23.95 -16.07 -0.86
CA PHE A 171 -22.68 -15.35 -0.71
C PHE A 171 -22.41 -14.42 -1.88
N ARG A 172 -22.51 -14.91 -3.13
CA ARG A 172 -22.31 -14.08 -4.33
C ARG A 172 -23.30 -12.93 -4.42
N GLU A 173 -24.57 -13.16 -4.11
CA GLU A 173 -25.58 -12.09 -4.12
C GLU A 173 -25.25 -10.99 -3.08
N VAL A 174 -24.83 -11.38 -1.90
CA VAL A 174 -24.41 -10.41 -0.86
C VAL A 174 -23.18 -9.64 -1.32
N VAL A 175 -22.20 -10.29 -1.95
CA VAL A 175 -21.00 -9.62 -2.49
C VAL A 175 -21.37 -8.55 -3.53
N LYS A 176 -22.31 -8.85 -4.43
CA LYS A 176 -22.78 -7.87 -5.45
C LYS A 176 -23.41 -6.64 -4.78
N VAL A 177 -24.33 -6.87 -3.84
CA VAL A 177 -24.99 -5.76 -3.12
C VAL A 177 -23.98 -4.95 -2.32
N PHE A 178 -23.03 -5.62 -1.68
CA PHE A 178 -22.02 -4.97 -0.87
C PHE A 178 -21.03 -4.14 -1.71
N THR A 179 -20.65 -4.61 -2.90
CA THR A 179 -19.85 -3.84 -3.86
C THR A 179 -20.57 -2.53 -4.20
N ARG A 180 -21.86 -2.57 -4.52
CA ARG A 180 -22.66 -1.36 -4.78
C ARG A 180 -22.73 -0.45 -3.55
N MET A 181 -22.90 -1.03 -2.36
CA MET A 181 -22.95 -0.24 -1.12
C MET A 181 -21.65 0.54 -0.90
N LEU A 182 -20.50 -0.11 -1.04
CA LEU A 182 -19.21 0.55 -0.89
C LEU A 182 -19.00 1.64 -1.96
N ASP A 183 -19.38 1.38 -3.20
CA ASP A 183 -19.33 2.37 -4.28
C ASP A 183 -20.23 3.58 -4.01
N ASN A 184 -21.44 3.38 -3.48
CA ASN A 184 -22.32 4.47 -3.10
C ASN A 184 -21.75 5.35 -1.97
N VAL A 185 -21.02 4.74 -1.02
CA VAL A 185 -20.37 5.50 0.06
C VAL A 185 -19.31 6.46 -0.46
N VAL A 186 -18.67 6.17 -1.59
CA VAL A 186 -17.76 7.13 -2.27
C VAL A 186 -18.46 8.47 -2.52
N GLU A 187 -19.74 8.46 -2.89
CA GLU A 187 -20.50 9.66 -3.25
C GLU A 187 -21.04 10.42 -2.04
N ILE A 188 -21.38 9.71 -0.95
CA ILE A 188 -22.05 10.28 0.21
C ILE A 188 -21.13 10.47 1.42
N ASN A 189 -19.82 10.22 1.28
CA ASN A 189 -18.88 10.36 2.39
C ASN A 189 -18.76 11.85 2.81
N GLY A 190 -18.50 12.07 4.10
CA GLY A 190 -18.35 13.38 4.70
C GLY A 190 -16.88 13.73 5.00
N LEU A 191 -15.92 13.33 4.17
CA LEU A 191 -14.51 13.66 4.38
C LEU A 191 -14.31 15.18 4.51
N PRO A 192 -13.53 15.64 5.51
CA PRO A 192 -13.47 17.06 5.86
C PRO A 192 -12.59 17.90 4.91
N ILE A 193 -11.70 17.25 4.15
CA ILE A 193 -10.71 17.91 3.29
C ILE A 193 -11.09 17.70 1.82
N ASP A 194 -11.10 18.76 1.03
CA ASP A 194 -11.50 18.72 -0.39
C ASP A 194 -10.62 17.77 -1.19
N GLN A 195 -9.30 17.82 -1.00
CA GLN A 195 -8.36 16.94 -1.68
C GLN A 195 -8.65 15.45 -1.43
N GLN A 196 -9.10 15.09 -0.22
CA GLN A 196 -9.51 13.71 0.08
C GLN A 196 -10.80 13.34 -0.64
N ARG A 197 -11.77 14.26 -0.70
CA ARG A 197 -13.03 14.02 -1.43
C ARG A 197 -12.79 13.84 -2.92
N ASP A 198 -11.94 14.69 -3.50
CA ASP A 198 -11.60 14.64 -4.91
C ASP A 198 -10.86 13.35 -5.25
N GLU A 199 -9.86 12.97 -4.44
CA GLU A 199 -9.07 11.75 -4.64
C GLU A 199 -9.94 10.48 -4.56
N ILE A 200 -10.80 10.37 -3.55
CA ILE A 200 -11.65 9.18 -3.41
C ILE A 200 -12.72 9.11 -4.50
N TYR A 201 -13.30 10.25 -4.89
CA TYR A 201 -14.30 10.29 -5.96
C TYR A 201 -13.68 9.97 -7.32
N ARG A 202 -12.50 10.52 -7.59
CA ARG A 202 -11.77 10.34 -8.85
C ARG A 202 -11.40 8.87 -9.09
N LYS A 203 -10.94 8.16 -8.05
CA LYS A 203 -10.44 6.77 -8.15
C LYS A 203 -11.44 5.72 -7.70
N ARG A 204 -12.45 6.08 -6.93
CA ARG A 204 -13.51 5.19 -6.40
C ARG A 204 -12.96 3.94 -5.70
N ARG A 205 -11.86 4.12 -4.96
CA ARG A 205 -11.16 3.03 -4.27
C ARG A 205 -11.97 2.56 -3.06
N HIS A 206 -12.25 1.26 -3.00
CA HIS A 206 -12.80 0.60 -1.82
C HIS A 206 -12.21 -0.79 -1.61
N GLY A 207 -12.22 -1.27 -0.37
CA GLY A 207 -11.69 -2.56 0.03
C GLY A 207 -12.79 -3.46 0.60
N MET A 208 -13.07 -4.57 -0.07
CA MET A 208 -13.97 -5.60 0.41
C MET A 208 -13.18 -6.80 0.91
N GLY A 209 -13.42 -7.19 2.14
CA GLY A 209 -12.85 -8.39 2.73
C GLY A 209 -13.91 -9.33 3.28
N PHE A 210 -13.48 -10.26 4.08
CA PHE A 210 -14.35 -11.16 4.83
C PHE A 210 -13.87 -11.32 6.28
N LEU A 211 -14.77 -11.75 7.15
CA LEU A 211 -14.47 -12.10 8.53
C LEU A 211 -15.10 -13.46 8.87
N GLY A 212 -14.63 -14.06 9.97
CA GLY A 212 -15.21 -15.30 10.47
C GLY A 212 -14.77 -16.57 9.72
N LEU A 213 -13.65 -16.55 8.98
CA LEU A 213 -13.16 -17.70 8.22
C LEU A 213 -12.96 -18.93 9.13
N GLY A 214 -12.20 -18.81 10.23
CA GLY A 214 -11.95 -19.91 11.15
C GLY A 214 -13.24 -20.42 11.81
N SER A 215 -14.15 -19.51 12.20
CA SER A 215 -15.47 -19.90 12.73
C SER A 215 -16.32 -20.65 11.69
N THR A 216 -16.28 -20.21 10.43
CA THR A 216 -16.95 -20.88 9.32
C THR A 216 -16.41 -22.29 9.12
N MET A 217 -15.10 -22.46 9.14
CA MET A 217 -14.46 -23.79 9.07
C MET A 217 -14.93 -24.70 10.21
N THR A 218 -14.98 -24.17 11.43
CA THR A 218 -15.52 -24.91 12.59
C THR A 218 -16.96 -25.32 12.39
N MET A 219 -17.81 -24.42 11.88
CA MET A 219 -19.23 -24.70 11.60
C MET A 219 -19.39 -25.74 10.48
N LEU A 220 -18.44 -25.80 9.53
CA LEU A 220 -18.38 -26.82 8.47
C LEU A 220 -17.69 -28.12 8.90
N THR A 221 -17.31 -28.27 10.18
CA THR A 221 -16.54 -29.39 10.73
C THR A 221 -15.18 -29.59 10.08
N MET A 222 -14.63 -28.54 9.50
CA MET A 222 -13.36 -28.54 8.76
C MET A 222 -12.19 -28.21 9.71
N LYS A 223 -11.11 -28.94 9.62
CA LYS A 223 -9.91 -28.70 10.43
C LYS A 223 -9.12 -27.52 9.86
N TYR A 224 -8.92 -26.47 10.66
CA TYR A 224 -8.09 -25.32 10.28
C TYR A 224 -6.66 -25.75 9.97
N GLY A 225 -6.13 -25.32 8.82
CA GLY A 225 -4.78 -25.67 8.35
C GLY A 225 -4.69 -27.03 7.64
N SER A 226 -5.83 -27.71 7.38
CA SER A 226 -5.85 -28.88 6.48
C SER A 226 -5.90 -28.45 5.01
N ASP A 227 -5.56 -29.36 4.10
CA ASP A 227 -5.63 -29.12 2.65
C ASP A 227 -7.04 -28.68 2.23
N GLU A 228 -8.08 -29.33 2.76
CA GLU A 228 -9.49 -28.94 2.54
C GLU A 228 -9.76 -27.49 2.96
N SER A 229 -9.20 -27.05 4.11
CA SER A 229 -9.37 -25.68 4.57
C SER A 229 -8.63 -24.65 3.70
N LEU A 230 -7.51 -25.02 3.11
CA LEU A 230 -6.78 -24.19 2.15
C LEU A 230 -7.57 -24.05 0.84
N GLU A 231 -8.09 -25.15 0.30
CA GLU A 231 -8.96 -25.12 -0.89
C GLU A 231 -10.24 -24.31 -0.66
N PHE A 232 -10.85 -24.43 0.51
CA PHE A 232 -12.02 -23.62 0.89
C PHE A 232 -11.66 -22.12 0.94
N THR A 233 -10.53 -21.77 1.54
CA THR A 233 -10.05 -20.38 1.64
C THR A 233 -9.76 -19.79 0.27
N GLU A 234 -9.08 -20.53 -0.60
CA GLU A 234 -8.84 -20.12 -1.98
C GLU A 234 -10.17 -19.87 -2.71
N LYS A 235 -11.12 -20.78 -2.58
CA LYS A 235 -12.43 -20.63 -3.20
C LYS A 235 -13.21 -19.43 -2.69
N VAL A 236 -13.22 -19.17 -1.36
CA VAL A 236 -13.83 -17.96 -0.79
C VAL A 236 -13.20 -16.70 -1.38
N SER A 237 -11.88 -16.62 -1.38
CA SER A 237 -11.14 -15.48 -1.91
C SER A 237 -11.42 -15.25 -3.41
N ARG A 238 -11.41 -16.31 -4.20
CA ARG A 238 -11.70 -16.27 -5.62
C ARG A 238 -13.13 -15.81 -5.91
N GLU A 239 -14.12 -16.38 -5.21
CA GLU A 239 -15.52 -16.02 -5.41
C GLU A 239 -15.80 -14.58 -4.99
N LEU A 240 -15.19 -14.10 -3.89
CA LEU A 240 -15.26 -12.70 -3.48
C LEU A 240 -14.71 -11.79 -4.57
N ALA A 241 -13.49 -12.05 -5.03
CA ALA A 241 -12.81 -11.23 -6.02
C ALA A 241 -13.57 -11.20 -7.35
N VAL A 242 -13.84 -12.36 -7.94
CA VAL A 242 -14.50 -12.45 -9.26
C VAL A 242 -15.91 -11.84 -9.24
N THR A 243 -16.68 -12.09 -8.19
CA THR A 243 -18.03 -11.55 -8.05
C THR A 243 -18.00 -10.04 -7.84
N GLY A 244 -17.10 -9.54 -6.97
CA GLY A 244 -16.93 -8.11 -6.73
C GLY A 244 -16.49 -7.36 -7.99
N TRP A 245 -15.53 -7.89 -8.74
CA TRP A 245 -15.07 -7.27 -9.98
C TRP A 245 -16.15 -7.23 -11.07
N ARG A 246 -16.91 -8.31 -11.22
CA ARG A 246 -18.07 -8.32 -12.15
C ARG A 246 -19.10 -7.27 -11.76
N ALA A 247 -19.45 -7.20 -10.45
CA ALA A 247 -20.35 -6.17 -9.95
C ALA A 247 -19.82 -4.75 -10.18
N SER A 248 -18.51 -4.54 -10.05
CA SER A 248 -17.86 -3.25 -10.36
C SER A 248 -17.96 -2.89 -11.83
N LEU A 249 -17.80 -3.86 -12.75
CA LEU A 249 -18.01 -3.64 -14.19
C LEU A 249 -19.48 -3.31 -14.49
N ASP A 250 -20.43 -4.00 -13.86
CA ASP A 250 -21.86 -3.69 -14.00
C ASP A 250 -22.17 -2.26 -13.53
N LEU A 251 -21.58 -1.82 -12.41
CA LEU A 251 -21.69 -0.44 -11.93
C LEU A 251 -21.07 0.57 -12.89
N SER A 252 -19.94 0.24 -13.49
CA SER A 252 -19.31 1.08 -14.52
C SER A 252 -20.20 1.23 -15.77
N ASN A 253 -20.92 0.18 -16.17
CA ASN A 253 -21.91 0.27 -17.25
C ASN A 253 -23.11 1.13 -16.88
N GLU A 254 -23.54 1.10 -15.60
CA GLU A 254 -24.70 1.86 -15.11
C GLU A 254 -24.38 3.33 -14.86
N LYS A 255 -23.27 3.63 -14.15
CA LYS A 255 -22.88 4.96 -13.66
C LYS A 255 -21.82 5.64 -14.53
N GLY A 256 -21.20 4.93 -15.41
CA GLY A 256 -19.96 5.28 -16.09
C GLY A 256 -18.71 4.83 -15.33
N PRO A 257 -17.56 4.74 -16.01
CA PRO A 257 -16.29 4.36 -15.37
C PRO A 257 -15.84 5.43 -14.37
N ALA A 258 -14.94 5.03 -13.45
CA ALA A 258 -14.32 5.96 -12.52
C ALA A 258 -13.70 7.14 -13.28
N PRO A 259 -13.80 8.39 -12.77
CA PRO A 259 -13.29 9.57 -13.46
C PRO A 259 -11.84 9.44 -13.95
N ILE A 260 -10.95 8.85 -13.17
CA ILE A 260 -9.56 8.61 -13.54
C ILE A 260 -9.42 7.84 -14.87
N LEU A 261 -10.32 6.92 -15.18
CA LEU A 261 -10.27 6.12 -16.42
C LEU A 261 -10.74 6.90 -17.67
N LYS A 262 -11.16 8.16 -17.50
CA LYS A 262 -11.56 9.06 -18.60
C LYS A 262 -10.51 10.13 -18.87
N GLU A 263 -9.45 10.16 -18.08
CA GLU A 263 -8.36 11.12 -18.19
C GLU A 263 -7.31 10.62 -19.17
N ASP A 264 -6.66 11.56 -19.87
CA ASP A 264 -5.51 11.25 -20.70
C ASP A 264 -4.25 11.24 -19.83
N PHE A 265 -3.45 10.20 -19.92
CA PHE A 265 -2.19 10.07 -19.21
C PHE A 265 -1.02 10.06 -20.19
N ASP A 266 0.00 10.84 -19.90
CA ASP A 266 1.27 10.80 -20.62
C ASP A 266 2.12 9.63 -20.07
N VAL A 267 1.89 8.44 -20.62
CA VAL A 267 2.61 7.22 -20.24
C VAL A 267 3.97 7.22 -20.88
N THR A 268 5.00 7.50 -20.10
CA THR A 268 6.38 7.57 -20.58
C THR A 268 6.99 6.19 -20.82
N HIS A 269 8.01 6.11 -21.70
CA HIS A 269 8.80 4.88 -21.87
C HIS A 269 9.47 4.39 -20.59
N GLU A 270 9.76 5.27 -19.64
CA GLU A 270 10.29 4.90 -18.34
C GLU A 270 9.25 4.18 -17.48
N MET A 271 8.02 4.67 -17.48
CA MET A 271 6.90 4.01 -16.80
C MET A 271 6.63 2.62 -17.37
N LEU A 272 6.63 2.49 -18.70
CA LEU A 272 6.47 1.21 -19.39
C LEU A 272 7.62 0.24 -19.11
N ARG A 273 8.86 0.73 -18.95
CA ARG A 273 10.00 -0.14 -18.58
C ARG A 273 9.85 -0.79 -17.21
N LYS A 274 9.10 -0.15 -16.31
CA LYS A 274 8.73 -0.73 -15.00
C LYS A 274 7.58 -1.74 -15.10
N ARG A 275 6.96 -1.86 -16.26
CA ARG A 275 5.82 -2.74 -16.57
C ARG A 275 6.04 -3.46 -17.91
N PRO A 276 7.05 -4.35 -17.98
CA PRO A 276 7.40 -5.03 -19.22
C PRO A 276 6.24 -5.83 -19.83
N GLU A 277 5.35 -6.34 -19.00
CA GLU A 277 4.13 -7.03 -19.43
C GLU A 277 3.21 -6.17 -20.31
N MET A 278 3.23 -4.85 -20.12
CA MET A 278 2.42 -3.92 -20.92
C MET A 278 3.02 -3.65 -22.30
N LEU A 279 4.32 -3.83 -22.46
CA LEU A 279 4.99 -3.72 -23.76
C LEU A 279 4.65 -4.92 -24.65
N ASP A 280 4.51 -6.12 -24.06
CA ASP A 280 4.18 -7.35 -24.77
C ASP A 280 2.71 -7.37 -25.22
N ASP A 281 1.80 -6.69 -24.50
CA ASP A 281 0.37 -6.60 -24.82
C ASP A 281 0.01 -5.50 -25.84
N GLY A 282 0.99 -4.82 -26.41
CA GLY A 282 0.80 -3.86 -27.50
C GLY A 282 0.37 -2.46 -27.06
N TYR A 283 0.60 -2.09 -25.81
CA TYR A 283 0.51 -0.71 -25.33
C TYR A 283 1.77 0.05 -25.74
N SER A 284 1.90 0.36 -27.02
CA SER A 284 3.01 1.17 -27.56
C SER A 284 2.49 2.47 -28.16
#